data_35a7af7d7931aee2832099a497960132
#
_entry.id   35a7af7d7931aee2832099a497960132
#
_cell.length_a   1.000
_cell.length_b   1.000
_cell.length_c   1.000
_cell.angle_alpha   90.00
_cell.angle_beta   90.00
_cell.angle_gamma   90.00
#
_symmetry.space_group_name_H-M   'P 1'
#
loop_
_entity.id
_entity.type
_entity.pdbx_description
1 polymer ?
#
loop_
_entity_poly.entity_id
_entity_poly.type
_entity_poly.pdbx_seq_one_letter_code
_entity_poly.pdbx_strand_id
1 'polypeptide(L)'
;MTESSAIEVPPVGTEEYFGAAYPLAQRYAEHLATTGIEWGLIGPREIDRLWTRHILNCAVVAEYIEDGDVVGDVGSGAGLPGIPIALLRPEAKVVLIEPMERRVEWLRMVIDDLGLENVRIVRARVEELVDEEMFSVVTARAVKAMTTLIEWTHEVIGPEGRILALKGASVEAELAKTKKMLKRYRLSQPQIHLVDGGGILDVPSRVVEIVKK
;
A
#
# COMPACT_ATOMS: atom_id res chain seq x y z
N MET A 1 -18.48 29.55 1.40
CA MET A 1 -18.98 28.43 2.21
C MET A 1 -18.67 27.18 1.38
N THR A 2 -17.58 26.49 1.70
CA THR A 2 -17.25 25.21 1.07
C THR A 2 -18.17 24.18 1.66
N GLU A 3 -19.01 23.54 0.84
CA GLU A 3 -19.77 22.36 1.25
C GLU A 3 -18.77 21.37 1.85
N SER A 4 -18.98 21.01 3.10
CA SER A 4 -18.26 19.91 3.73
C SER A 4 -18.67 18.66 2.98
N SER A 5 -17.82 18.14 2.10
CA SER A 5 -18.05 16.85 1.45
C SER A 5 -18.21 15.80 2.55
N ALA A 6 -19.30 15.07 2.53
CA ALA A 6 -19.48 13.94 3.43
C ALA A 6 -18.47 12.83 3.04
N ILE A 7 -18.01 12.08 4.05
CA ILE A 7 -17.18 10.88 3.80
C ILE A 7 -17.98 9.93 2.91
N GLU A 8 -17.31 9.36 1.89
CA GLU A 8 -17.90 8.35 1.03
C GLU A 8 -18.51 7.21 1.86
N VAL A 9 -19.75 6.83 1.56
CA VAL A 9 -20.36 5.65 2.15
C VAL A 9 -19.64 4.41 1.58
N PRO A 10 -19.20 3.47 2.44
CA PRO A 10 -18.54 2.27 1.95
C PRO A 10 -19.43 1.53 0.93
N PRO A 11 -18.88 1.05 -0.19
CA PRO A 11 -19.63 0.21 -1.13
C PRO A 11 -20.25 -1.02 -0.46
N VAL A 12 -21.35 -1.50 -1.01
CA VAL A 12 -21.97 -2.76 -0.57
C VAL A 12 -20.95 -3.90 -0.66
N GLY A 13 -20.87 -4.73 0.38
CA GLY A 13 -19.88 -5.82 0.46
C GLY A 13 -18.57 -5.41 1.18
N THR A 14 -18.34 -4.13 1.49
CA THR A 14 -17.12 -3.69 2.21
C THR A 14 -17.00 -4.35 3.59
N GLU A 15 -18.10 -4.45 4.33
CA GLU A 15 -18.12 -5.12 5.63
C GLU A 15 -17.77 -6.60 5.52
N GLU A 16 -18.34 -7.29 4.54
CA GLU A 16 -18.03 -8.70 4.27
C GLU A 16 -16.56 -8.87 3.85
N TYR A 17 -16.05 -7.98 3.01
CA TYR A 17 -14.66 -8.00 2.52
C TYR A 17 -13.64 -7.85 3.65
N PHE A 18 -13.86 -6.93 4.59
CA PHE A 18 -12.99 -6.74 5.75
C PHE A 18 -13.29 -7.72 6.91
N GLY A 19 -14.48 -8.31 6.95
CA GLY A 19 -14.89 -9.23 8.01
C GLY A 19 -14.70 -8.63 9.40
N ALA A 20 -14.02 -9.35 10.30
CA ALA A 20 -13.76 -8.90 11.67
C ALA A 20 -12.93 -7.59 11.76
N ALA A 21 -12.18 -7.25 10.72
CA ALA A 21 -11.39 -6.02 10.68
C ALA A 21 -12.21 -4.79 10.22
N TYR A 22 -13.46 -4.94 9.81
CA TYR A 22 -14.28 -3.83 9.31
C TYR A 22 -14.39 -2.64 10.27
N PRO A 23 -14.61 -2.81 11.59
CA PRO A 23 -14.65 -1.67 12.52
C PRO A 23 -13.33 -0.88 12.56
N LEU A 24 -12.20 -1.56 12.43
CA LEU A 24 -10.88 -0.90 12.35
C LEU A 24 -10.69 -0.18 11.01
N ALA A 25 -11.18 -0.75 9.91
CA ALA A 25 -11.17 -0.09 8.60
C ALA A 25 -12.02 1.20 8.61
N GLN A 26 -13.15 1.21 9.31
CA GLN A 26 -13.98 2.42 9.50
C GLN A 26 -13.23 3.47 10.31
N ARG A 27 -12.60 3.10 11.44
CA ARG A 27 -11.78 4.04 12.24
C ARG A 27 -10.61 4.60 11.43
N TYR A 28 -9.97 3.78 10.63
CA TYR A 28 -8.92 4.23 9.71
C TYR A 28 -9.46 5.24 8.67
N ALA A 29 -10.65 5.00 8.11
CA ALA A 29 -11.30 5.95 7.20
C ALA A 29 -11.59 7.29 7.89
N GLU A 30 -12.02 7.28 9.15
CA GLU A 30 -12.23 8.48 9.96
C GLU A 30 -10.93 9.25 10.19
N HIS A 31 -9.81 8.56 10.51
CA HIS A 31 -8.49 9.19 10.62
C HIS A 31 -8.07 9.85 9.31
N LEU A 32 -8.23 9.16 8.18
CA LEU A 32 -7.92 9.73 6.87
C LEU A 32 -8.75 10.98 6.57
N ALA A 33 -10.05 10.95 6.87
CA ALA A 33 -10.99 12.03 6.59
C ALA A 33 -10.87 13.24 7.54
N THR A 34 -10.23 13.08 8.69
CA THR A 34 -10.05 14.13 9.70
C THR A 34 -8.57 14.53 9.79
N THR A 35 -7.83 13.92 10.67
CA THR A 35 -6.43 14.23 10.92
C THR A 35 -5.55 14.02 9.69
N GLY A 36 -5.88 13.08 8.81
CA GLY A 36 -5.16 12.85 7.54
C GLY A 36 -5.21 14.08 6.62
N ILE A 37 -6.34 14.80 6.61
CA ILE A 37 -6.49 16.07 5.87
C ILE A 37 -5.73 17.19 6.59
N GLU A 38 -5.90 17.33 7.90
CA GLU A 38 -5.23 18.36 8.70
C GLU A 38 -3.70 18.26 8.58
N TRP A 39 -3.18 17.05 8.49
CA TRP A 39 -1.75 16.79 8.32
C TRP A 39 -1.30 16.77 6.84
N GLY A 40 -2.23 16.97 5.90
CA GLY A 40 -1.94 17.05 4.47
C GLY A 40 -1.53 15.73 3.82
N LEU A 41 -2.00 14.61 4.35
CA LEU A 41 -1.75 13.26 3.85
C LEU A 41 -2.76 12.86 2.77
N ILE A 42 -4.01 13.31 2.94
CA ILE A 42 -5.11 13.16 1.99
C ILE A 42 -5.65 14.55 1.63
N GLY A 43 -5.94 14.75 0.36
CA GLY A 43 -6.57 15.98 -0.08
C GLY A 43 -8.05 16.05 0.34
N PRO A 44 -8.59 17.23 0.72
CA PRO A 44 -9.97 17.36 1.14
C PRO A 44 -11.00 16.97 0.05
N ARG A 45 -10.59 16.96 -1.21
CA ARG A 45 -11.43 16.54 -2.34
C ARG A 45 -11.43 15.02 -2.57
N GLU A 46 -10.70 14.26 -1.76
CA GLU A 46 -10.63 12.80 -1.86
C GLU A 46 -11.63 12.10 -0.92
N ILE A 47 -12.33 12.86 -0.06
CA ILE A 47 -13.25 12.31 0.96
C ILE A 47 -14.44 11.60 0.33
N ASP A 48 -14.97 12.15 -0.75
CA ASP A 48 -16.13 11.62 -1.49
C ASP A 48 -15.83 10.31 -2.27
N ARG A 49 -14.57 9.86 -2.28
CA ARG A 49 -14.09 8.62 -2.88
C ARG A 49 -13.02 7.93 -2.04
N LEU A 50 -13.08 8.13 -0.73
CA LEU A 50 -12.08 7.64 0.22
C LEU A 50 -12.01 6.12 0.26
N TRP A 51 -13.17 5.47 0.28
CA TRP A 51 -13.26 4.02 0.29
C TRP A 51 -12.83 3.40 -1.04
N THR A 52 -13.44 3.85 -2.11
CA THR A 52 -13.21 3.22 -3.44
C THR A 52 -11.82 3.50 -3.96
N ARG A 53 -11.36 4.75 -3.89
CA ARG A 53 -10.08 5.15 -4.49
C ARG A 53 -8.87 4.92 -3.60
N HIS A 54 -9.04 4.92 -2.27
CA HIS A 54 -7.91 4.83 -1.35
C HIS A 54 -7.92 3.52 -0.57
N ILE A 55 -8.92 3.25 0.24
CA ILE A 55 -8.92 2.10 1.16
C ILE A 55 -9.05 0.79 0.38
N LEU A 56 -10.14 0.59 -0.36
CA LEU A 56 -10.38 -0.64 -1.12
C LEU A 56 -9.39 -0.85 -2.26
N ASN A 57 -9.05 0.23 -2.98
CA ASN A 57 -8.01 0.17 -4.02
C ASN A 57 -6.66 -0.35 -3.48
N CYS A 58 -6.35 -0.09 -2.22
CA CYS A 58 -5.16 -0.59 -1.54
C CYS A 58 -5.39 -1.98 -0.92
N ALA A 59 -6.56 -2.23 -0.38
CA ALA A 59 -6.91 -3.46 0.32
C ALA A 59 -6.81 -4.70 -0.59
N VAL A 60 -7.13 -4.56 -1.87
CA VAL A 60 -7.05 -5.68 -2.83
C VAL A 60 -5.65 -6.25 -3.03
N VAL A 61 -4.59 -5.51 -2.67
CA VAL A 61 -3.22 -6.06 -2.67
C VAL A 61 -3.07 -7.20 -1.67
N ALA A 62 -3.88 -7.19 -0.60
CA ALA A 62 -3.88 -8.25 0.41
C ALA A 62 -4.22 -9.65 -0.15
N GLU A 63 -4.90 -9.73 -1.30
CA GLU A 63 -5.18 -11.01 -1.98
C GLU A 63 -3.90 -11.74 -2.42
N TYR A 64 -2.80 -11.01 -2.54
CA TYR A 64 -1.48 -11.52 -2.93
C TYR A 64 -0.52 -11.63 -1.74
N ILE A 65 -0.97 -11.42 -0.51
CA ILE A 65 -0.15 -11.53 0.70
C ILE A 65 -0.50 -12.83 1.40
N GLU A 66 0.52 -13.61 1.73
CA GLU A 66 0.40 -14.88 2.42
C GLU A 66 0.69 -14.73 3.92
N ASP A 67 0.19 -15.67 4.72
CA ASP A 67 0.47 -15.72 6.15
C ASP A 67 1.97 -15.89 6.38
N GLY A 68 2.52 -15.06 7.28
CA GLY A 68 3.95 -15.03 7.57
C GLY A 68 4.79 -14.16 6.63
N ASP A 69 4.22 -13.57 5.58
CA ASP A 69 4.92 -12.59 4.74
C ASP A 69 5.46 -11.43 5.59
N VAL A 70 6.65 -10.95 5.21
CA VAL A 70 7.22 -9.69 5.70
C VAL A 70 7.09 -8.66 4.59
N VAL A 71 6.13 -7.75 4.78
CA VAL A 71 5.73 -6.76 3.78
C VAL A 71 6.37 -5.41 4.07
N GLY A 72 7.19 -4.90 3.15
CA GLY A 72 7.72 -3.54 3.20
C GLY A 72 6.86 -2.58 2.36
N ASP A 73 6.14 -1.66 3.00
CA ASP A 73 5.37 -0.61 2.31
C ASP A 73 6.25 0.62 2.11
N VAL A 74 6.68 0.86 0.87
CA VAL A 74 7.67 1.88 0.52
C VAL A 74 7.01 3.23 0.23
N GLY A 75 7.37 4.22 1.05
CA GLY A 75 6.76 5.56 1.00
C GLY A 75 5.32 5.52 1.46
N SER A 76 5.09 4.93 2.61
CA SER A 76 3.75 4.62 3.15
C SER A 76 2.81 5.82 3.24
N GLY A 77 3.33 7.04 3.43
CA GLY A 77 2.55 8.27 3.47
C GLY A 77 1.46 8.23 4.54
N ALA A 78 0.22 8.07 4.10
CA ALA A 78 -0.94 7.87 4.98
C ALA A 78 -1.15 6.40 5.39
N GLY A 79 -0.15 5.51 5.20
CA GLY A 79 -0.28 4.08 5.48
C GLY A 79 -0.94 3.27 4.36
N LEU A 80 -0.87 3.76 3.14
CA LEU A 80 -1.50 3.15 1.96
C LEU A 80 -0.45 2.60 0.98
N PRO A 81 -0.40 1.27 0.72
CA PRO A 81 -1.41 0.27 1.05
C PRO A 81 -1.18 -0.49 2.37
N GLY A 82 -0.13 -0.22 3.14
CA GLY A 82 0.30 -1.05 4.28
C GLY A 82 -0.76 -1.27 5.36
N ILE A 83 -1.50 -0.24 5.79
CA ILE A 83 -2.54 -0.40 6.82
C ILE A 83 -3.70 -1.27 6.33
N PRO A 84 -4.31 -1.07 5.14
CA PRO A 84 -5.30 -1.99 4.61
C PRO A 84 -4.82 -3.44 4.50
N ILE A 85 -3.55 -3.66 4.13
CA ILE A 85 -2.95 -5.00 4.11
C ILE A 85 -2.89 -5.57 5.52
N ALA A 86 -2.40 -4.80 6.50
CA ALA A 86 -2.27 -5.25 7.88
C ALA A 86 -3.62 -5.63 8.52
N LEU A 87 -4.68 -4.91 8.18
CA LEU A 87 -6.05 -5.21 8.63
C LEU A 87 -6.56 -6.54 8.09
N LEU A 88 -6.27 -6.85 6.82
CA LEU A 88 -6.75 -8.06 6.14
C LEU A 88 -5.85 -9.27 6.34
N ARG A 89 -4.60 -9.07 6.73
CA ARG A 89 -3.58 -10.11 6.91
C ARG A 89 -2.91 -9.97 8.28
N PRO A 90 -3.61 -10.33 9.36
CA PRO A 90 -3.08 -10.19 10.72
C PRO A 90 -1.83 -11.05 10.99
N GLU A 91 -1.66 -12.15 10.24
CA GLU A 91 -0.49 -13.03 10.36
C GLU A 91 0.72 -12.56 9.53
N ALA A 92 0.56 -11.57 8.65
CA ALA A 92 1.67 -10.93 7.94
C ALA A 92 2.26 -9.81 8.80
N LYS A 93 3.59 -9.61 8.70
CA LYS A 93 4.29 -8.50 9.35
C LYS A 93 4.42 -7.35 8.37
N VAL A 94 3.84 -6.20 8.67
CA VAL A 94 3.88 -5.02 7.81
C VAL A 94 4.84 -3.98 8.36
N VAL A 95 5.78 -3.55 7.54
CA VAL A 95 6.76 -2.50 7.86
C VAL A 95 6.44 -1.28 7.02
N LEU A 96 5.96 -0.21 7.66
CA LEU A 96 5.70 1.07 7.00
C LEU A 96 7.01 1.87 6.93
N ILE A 97 7.52 2.11 5.71
CA ILE A 97 8.78 2.80 5.47
C ILE A 97 8.46 4.21 4.97
N GLU A 98 8.73 5.22 5.79
CA GLU A 98 8.41 6.61 5.47
C GLU A 98 9.53 7.54 6.00
N PRO A 99 10.22 8.30 5.13
CA PRO A 99 11.33 9.15 5.57
C PRO A 99 10.89 10.44 6.28
N MET A 100 9.65 10.91 6.08
CA MET A 100 9.20 12.18 6.63
C MET A 100 8.70 12.03 8.06
N GLU A 101 9.37 12.68 9.02
CA GLU A 101 9.05 12.65 10.46
C GLU A 101 7.58 12.92 10.75
N ARG A 102 7.01 14.00 10.21
CA ARG A 102 5.62 14.36 10.41
C ARG A 102 4.64 13.24 9.99
N ARG A 103 4.94 12.52 8.90
CA ARG A 103 4.11 11.38 8.46
C ARG A 103 4.27 10.17 9.38
N VAL A 104 5.49 9.92 9.84
CA VAL A 104 5.79 8.87 10.83
C VAL A 104 5.03 9.13 12.13
N GLU A 105 4.98 10.35 12.62
CA GLU A 105 4.23 10.72 13.82
C GLU A 105 2.72 10.43 13.65
N TRP A 106 2.15 10.83 12.51
CA TRP A 106 0.75 10.53 12.20
C TRP A 106 0.49 9.02 12.10
N LEU A 107 1.36 8.27 11.44
CA LEU A 107 1.25 6.81 11.35
C LEU A 107 1.29 6.15 12.73
N ARG A 108 2.16 6.60 13.64
CA ARG A 108 2.21 6.09 15.03
C ARG A 108 0.87 6.30 15.73
N MET A 109 0.35 7.51 15.67
CA MET A 109 -0.96 7.83 16.26
C MET A 109 -2.07 6.91 15.75
N VAL A 110 -2.12 6.67 14.44
CA VAL A 110 -3.14 5.81 13.83
C VAL A 110 -2.94 4.33 14.22
N ILE A 111 -1.71 3.82 14.17
CA ILE A 111 -1.41 2.42 14.51
C ILE A 111 -1.73 2.14 15.98
N ASP A 112 -1.36 3.05 16.88
CA ASP A 112 -1.64 2.95 18.31
C ASP A 112 -3.17 2.95 18.57
N ASP A 113 -3.91 3.84 17.92
CA ASP A 113 -5.37 3.91 18.05
C ASP A 113 -6.08 2.67 17.49
N LEU A 114 -5.59 2.13 16.36
CA LEU A 114 -6.14 0.91 15.75
C LEU A 114 -5.69 -0.38 16.47
N GLY A 115 -4.67 -0.31 17.32
CA GLY A 115 -4.12 -1.48 18.03
C GLY A 115 -3.49 -2.51 17.09
N LEU A 116 -2.80 -2.09 16.02
CA LEU A 116 -2.20 -2.98 15.02
C LEU A 116 -0.85 -3.53 15.50
N GLU A 117 -0.86 -4.70 16.11
CA GLU A 117 0.35 -5.35 16.65
C GLU A 117 1.28 -5.91 15.55
N ASN A 118 0.74 -6.17 14.37
CA ASN A 118 1.48 -6.70 13.21
C ASN A 118 2.14 -5.60 12.35
N VAL A 119 2.08 -4.33 12.79
CA VAL A 119 2.63 -3.18 12.04
C VAL A 119 3.80 -2.56 12.78
N ARG A 120 4.90 -2.32 12.06
CA ARG A 120 6.06 -1.57 12.52
C ARG A 120 6.34 -0.39 11.59
N ILE A 121 6.77 0.73 12.14
CA ILE A 121 7.16 1.92 11.36
C ILE A 121 8.67 2.05 11.40
N VAL A 122 9.26 2.30 10.22
CA VAL A 122 10.66 2.64 10.06
C VAL A 122 10.78 4.01 9.40
N ARG A 123 11.40 4.96 10.11
CA ARG A 123 11.71 6.28 9.55
C ARG A 123 13.02 6.19 8.78
N ALA A 124 12.93 5.86 7.50
CA ALA A 124 14.08 5.75 6.60
C ALA A 124 13.63 5.88 5.14
N ARG A 125 14.58 6.05 4.25
CA ARG A 125 14.41 5.69 2.83
C ARG A 125 14.66 4.21 2.71
N VAL A 126 13.97 3.52 1.80
CA VAL A 126 14.11 2.06 1.68
C VAL A 126 15.54 1.63 1.30
N GLU A 127 16.27 2.46 0.57
CA GLU A 127 17.67 2.22 0.19
C GLU A 127 18.63 2.22 1.40
N GLU A 128 18.22 2.85 2.51
CA GLU A 128 18.99 2.88 3.76
C GLU A 128 18.86 1.59 4.57
N LEU A 129 17.92 0.72 4.19
CA LEU A 129 17.63 -0.55 4.87
C LEU A 129 18.37 -1.76 4.27
N VAL A 130 19.20 -1.55 3.27
CA VAL A 130 20.05 -2.59 2.70
C VAL A 130 20.95 -3.18 3.80
N ASP A 131 21.03 -4.51 3.85
CA ASP A 131 21.71 -5.29 4.90
C ASP A 131 21.05 -5.29 6.30
N GLU A 132 20.02 -4.47 6.53
CA GLU A 132 19.29 -4.41 7.80
C GLU A 132 17.94 -5.14 7.73
N GLU A 133 17.26 -5.04 6.60
CA GLU A 133 15.91 -5.56 6.38
C GLU A 133 15.82 -6.36 5.08
N MET A 134 15.05 -7.43 5.11
CA MET A 134 14.73 -8.21 3.93
C MET A 134 13.24 -8.55 3.90
N PHE A 135 12.58 -8.20 2.81
CA PHE A 135 11.14 -8.36 2.64
C PHE A 135 10.81 -9.51 1.70
N SER A 136 9.82 -10.33 2.04
CA SER A 136 9.23 -11.28 1.10
C SER A 136 8.35 -10.56 0.09
N VAL A 137 7.73 -9.46 0.49
CA VAL A 137 6.94 -8.60 -0.38
C VAL A 137 7.32 -7.15 -0.17
N VAL A 138 7.56 -6.44 -1.26
CA VAL A 138 7.63 -4.97 -1.26
C VAL A 138 6.40 -4.44 -1.97
N THR A 139 5.70 -3.54 -1.31
CA THR A 139 4.55 -2.85 -1.90
C THR A 139 4.76 -1.35 -1.95
N ALA A 140 4.07 -0.69 -2.87
CA ALA A 140 4.09 0.76 -2.96
C ALA A 140 2.85 1.27 -3.73
N ARG A 141 2.38 2.45 -3.34
CA ARG A 141 1.36 3.21 -4.04
C ARG A 141 1.83 4.65 -4.28
N ALA A 142 1.48 5.21 -5.44
CA ALA A 142 1.82 6.61 -5.81
C ALA A 142 3.32 6.95 -5.74
N VAL A 143 4.19 5.95 -5.65
CA VAL A 143 5.63 6.10 -5.78
C VAL A 143 5.97 6.22 -7.27
N LYS A 144 7.00 7.00 -7.58
CA LYS A 144 7.54 7.32 -8.91
C LYS A 144 7.44 6.19 -9.95
N ALA A 145 8.11 6.34 -11.08
CA ALA A 145 8.14 5.33 -12.14
C ALA A 145 8.61 3.95 -11.62
N MET A 146 8.16 2.87 -12.28
CA MET A 146 8.57 1.50 -11.94
C MET A 146 10.08 1.30 -11.93
N THR A 147 10.80 2.00 -12.83
CA THR A 147 12.29 1.98 -12.83
C THR A 147 12.86 2.45 -11.49
N THR A 148 12.34 3.53 -10.95
CA THR A 148 12.78 4.08 -9.65
C THR A 148 12.43 3.13 -8.49
N LEU A 149 11.22 2.55 -8.49
CA LEU A 149 10.83 1.60 -7.45
C LEU A 149 11.74 0.36 -7.46
N ILE A 150 12.01 -0.21 -8.64
CA ILE A 150 12.92 -1.35 -8.78
C ILE A 150 14.34 -0.99 -8.30
N GLU A 151 14.85 0.20 -8.66
CA GLU A 151 16.18 0.66 -8.24
C GLU A 151 16.29 0.73 -6.72
N TRP A 152 15.27 1.25 -6.06
CA TRP A 152 15.26 1.43 -4.61
C TRP A 152 15.10 0.13 -3.82
N THR A 153 14.45 -0.89 -4.42
CA THR A 153 13.97 -2.05 -3.65
C THR A 153 14.65 -3.37 -3.98
N HIS A 154 15.41 -3.45 -5.08
CA HIS A 154 15.96 -4.73 -5.54
C HIS A 154 16.92 -5.40 -4.54
N GLU A 155 17.57 -4.65 -3.65
CA GLU A 155 18.47 -5.18 -2.63
C GLU A 155 17.74 -5.61 -1.35
N VAL A 156 16.64 -4.96 -1.01
CA VAL A 156 15.84 -5.28 0.20
C VAL A 156 14.80 -6.39 -0.03
N ILE A 157 14.59 -6.81 -1.27
CA ILE A 157 13.73 -7.96 -1.58
C ILE A 157 14.52 -9.25 -1.39
N GLY A 158 14.00 -10.17 -0.59
CA GLY A 158 14.58 -11.49 -0.36
C GLY A 158 14.58 -12.40 -1.60
N PRO A 159 15.28 -13.53 -1.54
CA PRO A 159 15.17 -14.57 -2.56
C PRO A 159 13.70 -14.99 -2.73
N GLU A 160 13.26 -15.15 -3.98
CA GLU A 160 11.86 -15.46 -4.32
C GLU A 160 10.83 -14.41 -3.88
N GLY A 161 11.30 -13.32 -3.26
CA GLY A 161 10.45 -12.19 -2.87
C GLY A 161 9.91 -11.43 -4.10
N ARG A 162 8.90 -10.60 -3.89
CA ARG A 162 8.16 -9.95 -4.97
C ARG A 162 7.86 -8.48 -4.71
N ILE A 163 7.78 -7.70 -5.78
CA ILE A 163 7.21 -6.36 -5.77
C ILE A 163 5.73 -6.48 -6.15
N LEU A 164 4.86 -5.88 -5.35
CA LEU A 164 3.43 -5.71 -5.63
C LEU A 164 3.12 -4.20 -5.65
N ALA A 165 3.17 -3.59 -6.82
CA ALA A 165 3.01 -2.13 -6.95
C ALA A 165 1.63 -1.75 -7.48
N LEU A 166 0.92 -0.88 -6.77
CA LEU A 166 -0.33 -0.27 -7.26
C LEU A 166 -0.03 0.81 -8.28
N LYS A 167 -0.57 0.65 -9.47
CA LYS A 167 -0.30 1.52 -10.63
C LYS A 167 -1.56 1.98 -11.35
N GLY A 168 -1.43 3.12 -12.04
CA GLY A 168 -2.49 3.67 -12.90
C GLY A 168 -2.48 3.08 -14.31
N ALA A 169 -3.33 3.63 -15.16
CA ALA A 169 -3.56 3.16 -16.54
C ALA A 169 -2.33 3.27 -17.47
N SER A 170 -1.33 4.09 -17.13
CA SER A 170 -0.11 4.26 -17.93
C SER A 170 0.99 3.24 -17.66
N VAL A 171 0.71 2.21 -16.86
CA VAL A 171 1.70 1.27 -16.35
C VAL A 171 2.45 0.52 -17.45
N GLU A 172 1.80 0.14 -18.55
CA GLU A 172 2.44 -0.57 -19.66
C GLU A 172 3.61 0.24 -20.26
N ALA A 173 3.43 1.57 -20.39
CA ALA A 173 4.48 2.46 -20.87
C ALA A 173 5.64 2.61 -19.87
N GLU A 174 5.36 2.51 -18.57
CA GLU A 174 6.39 2.49 -17.52
C GLU A 174 7.18 1.17 -17.58
N LEU A 175 6.49 0.03 -17.69
CA LEU A 175 7.09 -1.30 -17.72
C LEU A 175 8.00 -1.52 -18.93
N ALA A 176 7.68 -0.94 -20.08
CA ALA A 176 8.53 -1.01 -21.27
C ALA A 176 9.95 -0.50 -21.01
N LYS A 177 10.14 0.42 -20.06
CA LYS A 177 11.43 1.01 -19.68
C LYS A 177 12.22 0.16 -18.69
N THR A 178 11.62 -0.85 -18.06
CA THR A 178 12.26 -1.65 -17.01
C THR A 178 13.11 -2.80 -17.51
N LYS A 179 12.99 -3.22 -18.79
CA LYS A 179 13.58 -4.45 -19.37
C LYS A 179 15.05 -4.68 -19.03
N LYS A 180 15.90 -3.63 -19.11
CA LYS A 180 17.32 -3.74 -18.81
C LYS A 180 17.58 -4.00 -17.32
N MET A 181 16.80 -3.36 -16.46
CA MET A 181 16.90 -3.49 -15.01
C MET A 181 16.46 -4.87 -14.54
N LEU A 182 15.33 -5.38 -15.07
CA LEU A 182 14.84 -6.72 -14.75
C LEU A 182 15.91 -7.78 -15.01
N LYS A 183 16.62 -7.69 -16.15
CA LYS A 183 17.74 -8.58 -16.44
C LYS A 183 18.91 -8.36 -15.49
N ARG A 184 19.29 -7.11 -15.21
CA ARG A 184 20.42 -6.76 -14.35
C ARG A 184 20.23 -7.27 -12.94
N TYR A 185 19.03 -7.11 -12.37
CA TYR A 185 18.72 -7.46 -10.99
C TYR A 185 18.09 -8.85 -10.82
N ARG A 186 18.09 -9.67 -11.87
CA ARG A 186 17.52 -11.04 -11.87
C ARG A 186 16.05 -11.06 -11.45
N LEU A 187 15.26 -10.13 -11.99
CA LEU A 187 13.85 -10.03 -11.76
C LEU A 187 13.05 -10.69 -12.88
N SER A 188 11.84 -11.16 -12.58
CA SER A 188 10.92 -11.72 -13.58
C SER A 188 10.40 -10.66 -14.55
N GLN A 189 9.78 -11.09 -15.66
CA GLN A 189 8.93 -10.17 -16.43
C GLN A 189 7.74 -9.73 -15.57
N PRO A 190 7.33 -8.47 -15.66
CA PRO A 190 6.19 -7.98 -14.90
C PRO A 190 4.90 -8.67 -15.32
N GLN A 191 4.05 -8.98 -14.36
CA GLN A 191 2.66 -9.37 -14.57
C GLN A 191 1.75 -8.26 -14.08
N ILE A 192 0.66 -7.97 -14.80
CA ILE A 192 -0.34 -6.99 -14.39
C ILE A 192 -1.60 -7.76 -14.02
N HIS A 193 -1.98 -7.65 -12.77
CA HIS A 193 -3.21 -8.22 -12.27
C HIS A 193 -4.28 -7.12 -12.19
N LEU A 194 -5.48 -7.39 -12.69
CA LEU A 194 -6.66 -6.57 -12.52
C LEU A 194 -7.47 -7.15 -11.37
N VAL A 195 -7.53 -6.44 -10.25
CA VAL A 195 -8.09 -6.94 -8.99
C VAL A 195 -9.22 -6.03 -8.55
N ASP A 196 -10.40 -6.59 -8.38
CA ASP A 196 -11.62 -5.86 -8.02
C ASP A 196 -12.18 -6.22 -6.64
N GLY A 197 -11.48 -7.11 -5.89
CA GLY A 197 -11.92 -7.55 -4.57
C GLY A 197 -13.21 -8.37 -4.62
N GLY A 198 -13.36 -9.22 -5.65
CA GLY A 198 -14.58 -10.01 -5.83
C GLY A 198 -15.77 -9.19 -6.30
N GLY A 199 -15.54 -8.11 -7.02
CA GLY A 199 -16.56 -7.22 -7.56
C GLY A 199 -16.93 -6.03 -6.66
N ILE A 200 -16.15 -5.77 -5.60
CA ILE A 200 -16.39 -4.61 -4.71
C ILE A 200 -15.94 -3.29 -5.34
N LEU A 201 -15.00 -3.35 -6.27
CA LEU A 201 -14.53 -2.21 -7.05
C LEU A 201 -15.11 -2.23 -8.46
N ASP A 202 -15.91 -1.23 -8.84
CA ASP A 202 -16.41 -1.07 -10.22
C ASP A 202 -15.29 -0.95 -11.24
N VAL A 203 -14.17 -0.34 -10.84
CA VAL A 203 -12.95 -0.23 -11.65
C VAL A 203 -11.83 -1.00 -10.97
N PRO A 204 -11.38 -2.12 -11.56
CA PRO A 204 -10.31 -2.92 -10.97
C PRO A 204 -9.02 -2.15 -10.75
N SER A 205 -8.36 -2.42 -9.63
CA SER A 205 -7.01 -1.94 -9.34
C SER A 205 -5.99 -2.66 -10.20
N ARG A 206 -4.93 -1.97 -10.63
CA ARG A 206 -3.79 -2.59 -11.32
C ARG A 206 -2.67 -2.84 -10.34
N VAL A 207 -2.42 -4.12 -10.07
CA VAL A 207 -1.28 -4.58 -9.27
C VAL A 207 -0.23 -5.15 -10.21
N VAL A 208 0.95 -4.54 -10.20
CA VAL A 208 2.11 -5.04 -10.95
C VAL A 208 2.90 -5.97 -10.05
N GLU A 209 3.07 -7.20 -10.47
CA GLU A 209 3.92 -8.18 -9.80
C GLU A 209 5.24 -8.38 -10.53
N ILE A 210 6.33 -8.35 -9.80
CA ILE A 210 7.69 -8.67 -10.27
C ILE A 210 8.36 -9.53 -9.21
N VAL A 211 8.82 -10.72 -9.56
CA VAL A 211 9.44 -11.69 -8.65
C VAL A 211 10.97 -11.67 -8.80
N LYS A 212 11.69 -11.74 -7.68
CA LYS A 212 13.15 -11.93 -7.65
C LYS A 212 13.47 -13.42 -7.89
N LYS A 213 14.41 -13.69 -8.82
CA LYS A 213 14.84 -15.04 -9.24
C LYS A 213 16.08 -15.49 -8.49
#